data_72a1a09cf43645a378bad53df727aa87
#
_entry.id   72a1a09cf43645a378bad53df727aa87
#
_cell.length_a   1.000
_cell.length_b   1.000
_cell.length_c   1.000
_cell.angle_alpha   90.00
_cell.angle_beta   90.00
_cell.angle_gamma   90.00
#
_symmetry.space_group_name_H-M   'P 1'
#
loop_
_entity.id
_entity.type
_entity.pdbx_description
1 polymer ?
#
loop_
_entity_poly.entity_id
_entity_poly.type
_entity_poly.pdbx_seq_one_letter_code
_entity_poly.pdbx_strand_id
1 'polypeptide(L)'
;LTRYLNVPPARIPGDRGERLDDLPADAALIRAALLEAFDRQQQVDLAAKLVARHVTLGHPPEALLATMAHAVLREDAGFHSYQMLEAGIRQFTAWGNGDEGRHILVAVARYLAAHSPTERATLQTADIARRLMRGGELHEEATAR
;
A
#
# COMPACT_ATOMS: atom_id res chain seq x y z
N LEU A 1 -23.41 17.36 5.84
CA LEU A 1 -22.27 17.91 5.09
C LEU A 1 -21.23 18.55 6.03
N THR A 2 -21.62 19.16 7.13
CA THR A 2 -20.74 19.83 8.11
C THR A 2 -19.81 18.89 8.88
N ARG A 3 -20.10 17.61 8.98
CA ARG A 3 -19.25 16.65 9.70
C ARG A 3 -17.88 16.42 9.03
N TYR A 4 -17.77 16.64 7.75
CA TYR A 4 -16.53 16.41 7.00
C TYR A 4 -15.65 17.67 6.89
N LEU A 5 -16.20 18.85 7.16
CA LEU A 5 -15.46 20.11 7.05
C LEU A 5 -14.55 20.42 8.25
N ASN A 6 -14.73 19.71 9.35
CA ASN A 6 -13.92 19.88 10.57
C ASN A 6 -12.87 18.79 10.80
N VAL A 7 -12.63 17.93 9.81
CA VAL A 7 -11.54 16.96 9.88
C VAL A 7 -10.23 17.71 9.67
N PRO A 8 -9.30 17.71 10.65
CA PRO A 8 -8.01 18.36 10.45
C PRO A 8 -7.29 17.72 9.27
N PRO A 9 -6.59 18.50 8.44
CA PRO A 9 -5.85 17.97 7.31
C PRO A 9 -4.87 16.91 7.80
N ALA A 10 -4.80 15.79 7.05
CA ALA A 10 -3.84 14.75 7.34
C ALA A 10 -2.43 15.34 7.19
N ARG A 11 -1.57 15.08 8.18
CA ARG A 11 -0.21 15.60 8.21
C ARG A 11 0.76 14.54 7.73
N ILE A 12 1.89 15.00 7.21
CA ILE A 12 3.01 14.10 6.92
C ILE A 12 3.63 13.68 8.26
N PRO A 13 3.79 12.37 8.51
CA PRO A 13 4.55 11.89 9.65
C PRO A 13 5.98 12.44 9.64
N GLY A 14 6.45 12.89 10.80
CA GLY A 14 7.77 13.51 10.97
C GLY A 14 7.78 15.03 10.98
N ASP A 15 6.77 15.71 10.42
CA ASP A 15 6.72 17.18 10.33
C ASP A 15 6.63 17.89 11.70
N ARG A 16 6.22 17.16 12.73
CA ARG A 16 6.10 17.69 14.12
C ARG A 16 7.04 17.02 15.10
N GLY A 17 8.13 16.45 14.63
CA GLY A 17 9.11 15.79 15.48
C GLY A 17 8.75 14.36 15.89
N GLU A 18 7.75 13.75 15.23
CA GLU A 18 7.58 12.31 15.37
C GLU A 18 8.84 11.62 14.85
N ARG A 19 9.35 10.69 15.65
CA ARG A 19 10.55 9.94 15.27
C ARG A 19 10.21 8.92 14.19
N LEU A 20 10.96 8.98 13.10
CA LEU A 20 10.92 7.97 12.03
C LEU A 20 12.19 7.11 12.06
N ASP A 21 13.11 7.35 13.00
CA ASP A 21 14.42 6.70 13.07
C ASP A 21 14.34 5.23 13.49
N ASP A 22 13.24 4.84 14.14
CA ASP A 22 12.97 3.46 14.50
C ASP A 22 12.55 2.60 13.29
N LEU A 23 12.29 3.23 12.14
CA LEU A 23 11.97 2.57 10.89
C LEU A 23 13.23 2.29 10.07
N PRO A 24 13.21 1.27 9.19
CA PRO A 24 14.33 1.00 8.31
C PRO A 24 14.80 2.24 7.54
N ALA A 25 16.10 2.30 7.24
CA ALA A 25 16.66 3.35 6.40
C ALA A 25 16.88 2.90 4.95
N ASP A 26 17.04 1.60 4.71
CA ASP A 26 17.19 1.03 3.38
C ASP A 26 15.88 1.03 2.60
N ALA A 27 15.93 1.46 1.35
CA ALA A 27 14.75 1.60 0.49
C ALA A 27 14.00 0.28 0.25
N ALA A 28 14.72 -0.84 0.11
CA ALA A 28 14.10 -2.14 -0.11
C ALA A 28 13.43 -2.66 1.18
N LEU A 29 14.08 -2.45 2.32
CA LEU A 29 13.51 -2.81 3.63
C LEU A 29 12.26 -1.97 3.96
N ILE A 30 12.27 -0.67 3.64
CA ILE A 30 11.08 0.17 3.81
C ILE A 30 9.92 -0.35 2.96
N ARG A 31 10.15 -0.68 1.68
CA ARG A 31 9.12 -1.22 0.80
C ARG A 31 8.61 -2.60 1.23
N ALA A 32 9.50 -3.45 1.72
CA ALA A 32 9.10 -4.74 2.30
C ALA A 32 8.21 -4.55 3.53
N ALA A 33 8.60 -3.68 4.46
CA ALA A 33 7.80 -3.34 5.63
C ALA A 33 6.44 -2.71 5.26
N LEU A 34 6.39 -1.93 4.17
CA LEU A 34 5.13 -1.37 3.66
C LEU A 34 4.19 -2.47 3.15
N LEU A 35 4.69 -3.46 2.43
CA LEU A 35 3.89 -4.61 2.01
C LEU A 35 3.38 -5.42 3.20
N GLU A 36 4.22 -5.64 4.22
CA GLU A 36 3.81 -6.28 5.47
C GLU A 36 2.73 -5.47 6.22
N ALA A 37 2.82 -4.13 6.19
CA ALA A 37 1.79 -3.29 6.77
C ALA A 37 0.45 -3.44 6.03
N PHE A 38 0.44 -3.57 4.70
CA PHE A 38 -0.76 -3.86 3.93
C PHE A 38 -1.31 -5.28 4.14
N ASP A 39 -0.48 -6.21 4.61
CA ASP A 39 -0.91 -7.57 4.97
C ASP A 39 -1.55 -7.67 6.36
N ARG A 40 -1.58 -6.56 7.10
CA ARG A 40 -2.19 -6.48 8.43
C ARG A 40 -3.28 -5.41 8.45
N GLN A 41 -4.41 -5.74 9.03
CA GLN A 41 -5.51 -4.78 9.15
C GLN A 41 -5.11 -3.54 9.98
N GLN A 42 -5.67 -2.39 9.60
CA GLN A 42 -5.61 -1.13 10.37
C GLN A 42 -4.19 -0.52 10.55
N GLN A 43 -3.23 -0.84 9.68
CA GLN A 43 -1.87 -0.31 9.77
C GLN A 43 -1.69 1.05 9.06
N VAL A 44 -2.70 1.90 9.10
CA VAL A 44 -2.76 3.18 8.37
C VAL A 44 -1.62 4.13 8.75
N ASP A 45 -1.35 4.24 10.05
CA ASP A 45 -0.29 5.14 10.53
C ASP A 45 1.11 4.59 10.24
N LEU A 46 1.29 3.28 10.33
CA LEU A 46 2.57 2.66 9.97
C LEU A 46 2.87 2.83 8.48
N ALA A 47 1.90 2.57 7.62
CA ALA A 47 2.05 2.77 6.18
C ALA A 47 2.40 4.22 5.84
N ALA A 48 1.73 5.19 6.47
CA ALA A 48 2.04 6.61 6.32
C ALA A 48 3.47 6.96 6.74
N LYS A 49 3.93 6.44 7.89
CA LYS A 49 5.30 6.66 8.40
C LYS A 49 6.36 6.05 7.49
N LEU A 50 6.13 4.85 6.97
CA LEU A 50 7.06 4.18 6.05
C LEU A 50 7.21 4.98 4.75
N VAL A 51 6.10 5.47 4.17
CA VAL A 51 6.16 6.31 2.97
C VAL A 51 6.84 7.63 3.27
N ALA A 52 6.51 8.31 4.38
CA ALA A 52 7.19 9.53 4.79
C ALA A 52 8.70 9.30 4.98
N ARG A 53 9.10 8.20 5.62
CA ARG A 53 10.52 7.81 5.80
C ARG A 53 11.22 7.65 4.47
N HIS A 54 10.62 6.90 3.53
CA HIS A 54 11.17 6.67 2.20
C HIS A 54 11.48 7.98 1.47
N VAL A 55 10.51 8.89 1.47
CA VAL A 55 10.63 10.18 0.77
C VAL A 55 11.61 11.12 1.48
N THR A 56 11.60 11.19 2.81
CA THR A 56 12.50 12.04 3.60
C THR A 56 13.97 11.63 3.44
N LEU A 57 14.24 10.34 3.25
CA LEU A 57 15.58 9.83 2.96
C LEU A 57 16.00 10.05 1.50
N GLY A 58 15.16 10.64 0.66
CA GLY A 58 15.46 10.92 -0.74
C GLY A 58 15.50 9.69 -1.65
N HIS A 59 14.87 8.58 -1.24
CA HIS A 59 14.81 7.39 -2.08
C HIS A 59 13.94 7.61 -3.33
N PRO A 60 14.27 6.96 -4.46
CA PRO A 60 13.52 7.09 -5.71
C PRO A 60 12.06 6.69 -5.53
N PRO A 61 11.09 7.53 -5.93
CA PRO A 61 9.67 7.27 -5.72
C PRO A 61 9.09 6.19 -6.63
N GLU A 62 9.73 5.92 -7.77
CA GLU A 62 9.23 4.97 -8.77
C GLU A 62 9.08 3.55 -8.19
N ALA A 63 10.07 3.10 -7.42
CA ALA A 63 10.03 1.80 -6.78
C ALA A 63 8.97 1.73 -5.67
N LEU A 64 8.71 2.84 -4.97
CA LEU A 64 7.64 2.95 -3.99
C LEU A 64 6.26 2.89 -4.66
N LEU A 65 6.07 3.62 -5.76
CA LEU A 65 4.85 3.59 -6.56
C LEU A 65 4.58 2.18 -7.10
N ALA A 66 5.60 1.51 -7.64
CA ALA A 66 5.50 0.13 -8.09
C ALA A 66 5.10 -0.83 -6.95
N THR A 67 5.62 -0.61 -5.74
CA THR A 67 5.25 -1.40 -4.56
C THR A 67 3.78 -1.20 -4.18
N MET A 68 3.28 0.03 -4.20
CA MET A 68 1.87 0.32 -3.92
C MET A 68 0.95 -0.25 -5.03
N ALA A 69 1.36 -0.17 -6.30
CA ALA A 69 0.63 -0.78 -7.40
C ALA A 69 0.57 -2.30 -7.26
N HIS A 70 1.70 -2.93 -6.92
CA HIS A 70 1.74 -4.36 -6.64
C HIS A 70 0.81 -4.74 -5.47
N ALA A 71 0.77 -3.95 -4.41
CA ALA A 71 -0.13 -4.18 -3.29
C ALA A 71 -1.60 -4.20 -3.73
N VAL A 72 -2.04 -3.23 -4.55
CA VAL A 72 -3.42 -3.19 -5.07
C VAL A 72 -3.73 -4.42 -5.92
N LEU A 73 -2.79 -4.86 -6.77
CA LEU A 73 -2.99 -6.02 -7.64
C LEU A 73 -3.09 -7.36 -6.90
N ARG A 74 -2.62 -7.42 -5.65
CA ARG A 74 -2.77 -8.61 -4.79
C ARG A 74 -4.15 -8.73 -4.15
N GLU A 75 -4.87 -7.62 -4.09
CA GLU A 75 -6.13 -7.51 -3.37
C GLU A 75 -7.33 -7.73 -4.29
N ASP A 76 -8.46 -8.11 -3.71
CA ASP A 76 -9.77 -8.03 -4.38
C ASP A 76 -10.22 -6.55 -4.40
N ALA A 77 -9.40 -5.74 -5.06
CA ALA A 77 -9.52 -4.30 -5.04
C ALA A 77 -10.76 -3.84 -5.82
N GLY A 78 -11.58 -3.02 -5.18
CA GLY A 78 -12.67 -2.36 -5.84
C GLY A 78 -12.21 -1.17 -6.70
N PHE A 79 -13.13 -0.65 -7.50
CA PHE A 79 -12.91 0.48 -8.40
C PHE A 79 -12.21 1.68 -7.75
N HIS A 80 -12.58 2.02 -6.52
CA HIS A 80 -11.99 3.17 -5.82
C HIS A 80 -10.53 2.98 -5.46
N SER A 81 -10.06 1.76 -5.23
CA SER A 81 -8.63 1.50 -4.96
C SER A 81 -7.79 1.73 -6.21
N TYR A 82 -8.27 1.33 -7.37
CA TYR A 82 -7.62 1.62 -8.65
C TYR A 82 -7.63 3.12 -8.95
N GLN A 83 -8.78 3.80 -8.74
CA GLN A 83 -8.88 5.25 -8.92
C GLN A 83 -7.92 6.00 -7.99
N MET A 84 -7.85 5.61 -6.71
CA MET A 84 -6.97 6.27 -5.75
C MET A 84 -5.50 6.12 -6.16
N LEU A 85 -5.10 4.91 -6.58
CA LEU A 85 -3.74 4.68 -7.04
C LEU A 85 -3.43 5.48 -8.30
N GLU A 86 -4.30 5.44 -9.32
CA GLU A 86 -4.12 6.16 -10.57
C GLU A 86 -4.06 7.68 -10.36
N ALA A 87 -5.02 8.22 -9.60
CA ALA A 87 -5.05 9.65 -9.30
C ALA A 87 -3.80 10.08 -8.52
N GLY A 88 -3.36 9.25 -7.55
CA GLY A 88 -2.14 9.49 -6.79
C GLY A 88 -0.89 9.53 -7.67
N ILE A 89 -0.74 8.57 -8.57
CA ILE A 89 0.39 8.53 -9.51
C ILE A 89 0.37 9.76 -10.43
N ARG A 90 -0.77 10.10 -11.01
CA ARG A 90 -0.92 11.27 -11.90
C ARG A 90 -0.61 12.58 -11.18
N GLN A 91 -1.15 12.78 -9.98
CA GLN A 91 -0.92 13.99 -9.22
C GLN A 91 0.53 14.09 -8.75
N PHE A 92 1.12 12.99 -8.28
CA PHE A 92 2.52 12.97 -7.92
C PHE A 92 3.42 13.30 -9.13
N THR A 93 3.12 12.74 -10.31
CA THR A 93 3.86 13.03 -11.55
C THR A 93 3.75 14.51 -11.93
N ALA A 94 2.58 15.12 -11.72
CA ALA A 94 2.37 16.54 -12.06
C ALA A 94 3.03 17.49 -11.05
N TRP A 95 3.05 17.15 -9.76
CA TRP A 95 3.54 18.04 -8.69
C TRP A 95 5.00 17.75 -8.29
N GLY A 96 5.52 16.58 -8.65
CA GLY A 96 6.89 16.19 -8.35
C GLY A 96 7.11 15.82 -6.88
N ASN A 97 8.40 15.72 -6.50
CA ASN A 97 8.82 15.26 -5.17
C ASN A 97 8.89 16.39 -4.12
N GLY A 98 8.08 17.41 -4.25
CA GLY A 98 7.90 18.47 -3.25
C GLY A 98 6.94 18.06 -2.12
N ASP A 99 6.59 19.01 -1.27
CA ASP A 99 5.70 18.76 -0.12
C ASP A 99 4.32 18.28 -0.56
N GLU A 100 3.78 18.82 -1.64
CA GLU A 100 2.50 18.40 -2.21
C GLU A 100 2.54 16.94 -2.68
N GLY A 101 3.59 16.56 -3.40
CA GLY A 101 3.77 15.18 -3.86
C GLY A 101 3.93 14.19 -2.71
N ARG A 102 4.65 14.59 -1.64
CA ARG A 102 4.75 13.78 -0.41
C ARG A 102 3.38 13.54 0.21
N HIS A 103 2.54 14.58 0.31
CA HIS A 103 1.18 14.45 0.84
C HIS A 103 0.36 13.45 0.02
N ILE A 104 0.48 13.48 -1.31
CA ILE A 104 -0.21 12.54 -2.19
C ILE A 104 0.24 11.10 -1.91
N LEU A 105 1.54 10.83 -1.86
CA LEU A 105 2.03 9.48 -1.61
C LEU A 105 1.59 8.93 -0.24
N VAL A 106 1.65 9.77 0.80
CA VAL A 106 1.16 9.42 2.15
C VAL A 106 -0.34 9.16 2.14
N ALA A 107 -1.12 9.98 1.41
CA ALA A 107 -2.57 9.79 1.31
C ALA A 107 -2.93 8.47 0.61
N VAL A 108 -2.25 8.14 -0.49
CA VAL A 108 -2.42 6.85 -1.18
C VAL A 108 -2.12 5.69 -0.25
N ALA A 109 -0.98 5.72 0.45
CA ALA A 109 -0.60 4.65 1.37
C ALA A 109 -1.61 4.46 2.50
N ARG A 110 -2.11 5.55 3.08
CA ARG A 110 -3.17 5.51 4.10
C ARG A 110 -4.45 4.88 3.59
N TYR A 111 -4.87 5.26 2.39
CA TYR A 111 -6.05 4.70 1.77
C TYR A 111 -5.89 3.20 1.55
N LEU A 112 -4.78 2.76 0.95
CA LEU A 112 -4.51 1.35 0.70
C LEU A 112 -4.47 0.55 2.00
N ALA A 113 -3.79 1.04 3.03
CA ALA A 113 -3.72 0.37 4.34
C ALA A 113 -5.08 0.28 5.06
N ALA A 114 -5.99 1.24 4.81
CA ALA A 114 -7.34 1.20 5.36
C ALA A 114 -8.24 0.16 4.66
N HIS A 115 -7.90 -0.26 3.43
CA HIS A 115 -8.69 -1.15 2.59
C HIS A 115 -7.97 -2.50 2.34
N SER A 116 -6.89 -2.78 3.03
CA SER A 116 -6.11 -4.02 2.95
C SER A 116 -5.93 -4.64 4.34
N PRO A 117 -5.71 -5.96 4.43
CA PRO A 117 -5.86 -6.92 3.35
C PRO A 117 -7.33 -7.25 3.08
N THR A 118 -7.63 -7.68 1.85
CA THR A 118 -8.87 -8.32 1.47
C THR A 118 -8.76 -9.85 1.58
N GLU A 119 -9.82 -10.57 1.24
CA GLU A 119 -9.79 -12.05 1.23
C GLU A 119 -8.89 -12.64 0.13
N ARG A 120 -8.54 -11.84 -0.87
CA ARG A 120 -7.71 -12.24 -2.04
C ARG A 120 -8.27 -13.45 -2.79
N ALA A 121 -9.60 -13.55 -2.82
CA ALA A 121 -10.33 -14.66 -3.47
C ALA A 121 -10.02 -14.75 -4.96
N THR A 122 -9.81 -13.62 -5.63
CA THR A 122 -9.43 -13.58 -7.05
C THR A 122 -8.10 -14.26 -7.32
N LEU A 123 -7.09 -14.05 -6.48
CA LEU A 123 -5.80 -14.73 -6.60
C LEU A 123 -5.92 -16.23 -6.36
N GLN A 124 -6.68 -16.62 -5.33
CA GLN A 124 -6.93 -18.05 -5.04
C GLN A 124 -7.63 -18.74 -6.21
N THR A 125 -8.64 -18.09 -6.79
CA THR A 125 -9.35 -18.60 -7.96
C THR A 125 -8.41 -18.75 -9.16
N ALA A 126 -7.57 -17.77 -9.42
CA ALA A 126 -6.59 -17.83 -10.51
C ALA A 126 -5.56 -18.94 -10.31
N ASP A 127 -5.10 -19.17 -9.07
CA ASP A 127 -4.17 -20.26 -8.76
C ASP A 127 -4.82 -21.64 -8.92
N ILE A 128 -6.07 -21.79 -8.50
CA ILE A 128 -6.85 -23.02 -8.71
C ILE A 128 -7.00 -23.29 -10.23
N ALA A 129 -7.44 -22.29 -10.99
CA ALA A 129 -7.60 -22.41 -12.43
C ALA A 129 -6.29 -22.82 -13.12
N ARG A 130 -5.16 -22.20 -12.71
CA ARG A 130 -3.84 -22.53 -13.25
C ARG A 130 -3.38 -23.96 -12.90
N ARG A 131 -3.69 -24.45 -11.70
CA ARG A 131 -3.42 -25.85 -11.32
C ARG A 131 -4.22 -26.83 -12.17
N LEU A 132 -5.53 -26.56 -12.34
CA LEU A 132 -6.41 -27.40 -13.20
C LEU A 132 -5.94 -27.44 -14.65
N MET A 133 -5.56 -26.31 -15.22
CA MET A 133 -5.02 -26.26 -16.60
C MET A 133 -3.74 -27.09 -16.77
N ARG A 134 -2.99 -27.32 -15.70
CA ARG A 134 -1.78 -28.15 -15.69
C ARG A 134 -2.04 -29.62 -15.35
N GLY A 135 -3.30 -30.04 -15.26
CA GLY A 135 -3.71 -31.40 -14.91
C GLY A 135 -3.64 -31.72 -13.41
N GLY A 136 -3.59 -30.72 -12.56
CA GLY A 136 -3.65 -30.91 -11.10
C GLY A 136 -5.07 -31.17 -10.61
N GLU A 137 -5.22 -31.93 -9.53
CA GLU A 137 -6.50 -32.18 -8.87
C GLU A 137 -6.93 -31.03 -7.96
N LEU A 138 -8.25 -30.84 -7.79
CA LEU A 138 -8.83 -29.80 -6.93
C LEU A 138 -8.63 -30.07 -5.44
N HIS A 139 -8.51 -31.34 -5.06
CA HIS A 139 -8.28 -31.74 -3.69
C HIS A 139 -6.92 -32.45 -3.58
N GLU A 140 -5.96 -31.84 -2.92
CA GLU A 140 -4.94 -32.60 -2.23
C GLU A 140 -5.66 -33.33 -1.10
N GLU A 141 -5.76 -34.66 -1.14
CA GLU A 141 -6.16 -35.43 0.00
C GLU A 141 -5.31 -34.98 1.20
N ALA A 142 -5.97 -34.52 2.24
CA ALA A 142 -5.31 -34.23 3.50
C ALA A 142 -4.64 -35.56 3.92
N THR A 143 -3.35 -35.65 3.66
CA THR A 143 -2.53 -36.78 4.10
C THR A 143 -2.61 -36.79 5.61
N ALA A 144 -3.46 -37.66 6.11
CA ALA A 144 -3.59 -37.95 7.53
C ALA A 144 -2.21 -38.33 8.09
N ARG A 145 -1.77 -37.57 9.07
CA ARG A 145 -0.77 -37.97 10.04
C ARG A 145 -1.38 -37.96 11.42
#